data_d5d24dd96eeebf60b553c5c9dd6a6de2
#
_entry.id   d5d24dd96eeebf60b553c5c9dd6a6de2
#
_cell.length_a   1.000
_cell.length_b   1.000
_cell.length_c   1.000
_cell.angle_alpha   90.00
_cell.angle_beta   90.00
_cell.angle_gamma   90.00
#
_symmetry.space_group_name_H-M   'P 1'
#
loop_
_entity.id
_entity.type
_entity.pdbx_description
1 polymer ?
#
loop_
_entity_poly.entity_id
_entity_poly.type
_entity_poly.pdbx_seq_one_letter_code
_entity_poly.pdbx_strand_id
1 'polypeptide(L)'
;MKYLITESQFDNIIFKYLDMQNFYKMRYDKGYVFWESKEVWESGGNITITANRERSECFVNSDLLVEVASIFSLELNDSLNVIGAWIKTQIDFDIAEFFSDYGAD
;
A
#
# COMPACT_ATOMS: atom_id res chain seq x y z
N MET A 1 4.54 -16.13 28.05
CA MET A 1 5.44 -16.67 27.01
C MET A 1 5.49 -15.67 25.84
N LYS A 2 6.68 -15.31 25.43
CA LYS A 2 6.84 -14.47 24.27
C LYS A 2 6.95 -15.32 23.02
N TYR A 3 6.15 -15.01 22.04
CA TYR A 3 6.28 -15.61 20.72
C TYR A 3 7.27 -14.77 19.91
N LEU A 4 8.29 -15.42 19.40
CA LEU A 4 9.19 -14.78 18.47
C LEU A 4 8.59 -14.94 17.09
N ILE A 5 8.06 -13.85 16.57
CA ILE A 5 7.55 -13.81 15.21
C ILE A 5 8.70 -13.32 14.34
N THR A 6 9.08 -14.12 13.35
CA THR A 6 10.14 -13.70 12.42
C THR A 6 9.62 -12.54 11.56
N GLU A 7 10.55 -11.75 11.04
CA GLU A 7 10.21 -10.61 10.19
C GLU A 7 9.35 -11.05 9.01
N SER A 8 9.68 -12.16 8.37
CA SER A 8 8.91 -12.66 7.22
C SER A 8 7.51 -13.12 7.63
N GLN A 9 7.34 -13.70 8.82
CA GLN A 9 6.03 -14.08 9.32
C GLN A 9 5.17 -12.85 9.61
N PHE A 10 5.79 -11.81 10.14
CA PHE A 10 5.10 -10.56 10.42
C PHE A 10 4.64 -9.89 9.12
N ASP A 11 5.50 -9.86 8.12
CA ASP A 11 5.16 -9.32 6.81
C ASP A 11 4.00 -10.10 6.19
N ASN A 12 3.99 -11.42 6.31
CA ASN A 12 2.91 -12.25 5.78
C ASN A 12 1.56 -11.93 6.45
N ILE A 13 1.56 -11.64 7.74
CA ILE A 13 0.33 -11.25 8.46
C ILE A 13 -0.19 -9.93 7.90
N ILE A 14 0.70 -8.97 7.67
CA ILE A 14 0.32 -7.67 7.12
C ILE A 14 -0.16 -7.83 5.67
N PHE A 15 0.49 -8.67 4.88
CA PHE A 15 0.08 -8.96 3.51
C PHE A 15 -1.34 -9.52 3.46
N LYS A 16 -1.67 -10.43 4.37
CA LYS A 16 -3.04 -10.96 4.46
C LYS A 16 -4.05 -9.88 4.82
N TYR A 17 -3.66 -9.01 5.75
CA TYR A 17 -4.51 -7.87 6.11
C TYR A 17 -4.80 -6.99 4.90
N LEU A 18 -3.76 -6.68 4.11
CA LEU A 18 -3.90 -5.85 2.92
C LEU A 18 -4.73 -6.54 1.84
N ASP A 19 -4.53 -7.85 1.65
CA ASP A 19 -5.34 -8.63 0.70
C ASP A 19 -6.83 -8.60 1.09
N MET A 20 -7.13 -8.60 2.37
CA MET A 20 -8.51 -8.60 2.86
C MET A 20 -9.22 -7.26 2.69
N GLN A 21 -8.48 -6.19 2.44
CA GLN A 21 -9.08 -4.86 2.22
C GLN A 21 -9.84 -4.78 0.90
N ASN A 22 -9.55 -5.66 -0.05
CA ASN A 22 -10.21 -5.70 -1.36
C ASN A 22 -10.09 -4.36 -2.08
N PHE A 23 -8.89 -3.82 -2.17
CA PHE A 23 -8.66 -2.58 -2.90
C PHE A 23 -9.14 -2.72 -4.34
N TYR A 24 -9.74 -1.66 -4.86
CA TYR A 24 -10.14 -1.60 -6.26
C TYR A 24 -8.93 -1.14 -7.08
N LYS A 25 -8.39 -2.04 -7.89
CA LYS A 25 -7.18 -1.79 -8.70
C LYS A 25 -7.56 -1.58 -10.16
N MET A 26 -7.01 -0.54 -10.76
CA MET A 26 -7.20 -0.25 -12.16
C MET A 26 -5.86 -0.01 -12.83
N ARG A 27 -5.66 -0.65 -13.98
CA ARG A 27 -4.48 -0.45 -14.80
C ARG A 27 -4.70 0.74 -15.73
N TYR A 28 -3.67 1.54 -15.92
CA TYR A 28 -3.69 2.63 -16.88
C TYR A 28 -2.33 2.69 -17.60
N ASP A 29 -2.18 3.63 -18.58
CA ASP A 29 -0.97 3.70 -19.43
C ASP A 29 0.33 3.71 -18.63
N LYS A 30 0.36 4.42 -17.50
CA LYS A 30 1.57 4.64 -16.72
C LYS A 30 1.73 3.69 -15.54
N GLY A 31 0.81 2.78 -15.33
CA GLY A 31 0.90 1.83 -14.25
C GLY A 31 -0.42 1.41 -13.65
N TYR A 32 -0.54 1.54 -12.32
CA TYR A 32 -1.72 1.11 -11.58
C TYR A 32 -2.17 2.16 -10.58
N VAL A 33 -3.47 2.20 -10.36
CA VAL A 33 -4.08 3.03 -9.32
C VAL A 33 -4.99 2.15 -8.48
N PHE A 34 -4.93 2.32 -7.16
CA PHE A 34 -5.75 1.57 -6.21
C PHE A 34 -6.63 2.52 -5.44
N TRP A 35 -7.89 2.17 -5.27
CA TRP A 35 -8.84 2.86 -4.39
C TRP A 35 -9.19 1.92 -3.25
N GLU A 36 -9.66 2.50 -2.16
CA GLU A 36 -10.09 1.73 -1.00
C GLU A 36 -11.15 0.69 -1.38
N SER A 37 -12.08 1.08 -2.27
CA SER A 37 -13.12 0.18 -2.78
C SER A 37 -13.65 0.71 -4.11
N LYS A 38 -14.43 -0.13 -4.80
CA LYS A 38 -15.08 0.28 -6.03
C LYS A 38 -16.05 1.43 -5.81
N GLU A 39 -16.75 1.42 -4.69
CA GLU A 39 -17.68 2.49 -4.32
C GLU A 39 -16.96 3.83 -4.15
N VAL A 40 -15.78 3.82 -3.55
CA VAL A 40 -14.96 5.03 -3.40
C VAL A 40 -14.55 5.55 -4.78
N TRP A 41 -14.15 4.67 -5.68
CA TRP A 41 -13.81 5.07 -7.05
C TRP A 41 -15.02 5.67 -7.76
N GLU A 42 -16.17 5.03 -7.67
CA GLU A 42 -17.39 5.50 -8.35
C GLU A 42 -17.86 6.86 -7.84
N SER A 43 -17.65 7.15 -6.55
CA SER A 43 -18.04 8.41 -5.95
C SER A 43 -17.00 9.53 -6.13
N GLY A 44 -15.90 9.26 -6.81
CA GLY A 44 -14.83 10.24 -7.01
C GLY A 44 -13.96 10.45 -5.79
N GLY A 45 -13.88 9.43 -4.93
CA GLY A 45 -13.06 9.49 -3.72
C GLY A 45 -11.56 9.45 -4.00
N ASN A 46 -10.78 9.63 -2.95
CA ASN A 46 -9.34 9.74 -3.04
C ASN A 46 -8.66 8.42 -3.43
N ILE A 47 -7.58 8.56 -4.19
CA ILE A 47 -6.72 7.43 -4.56
C ILE A 47 -5.93 6.99 -3.31
N THR A 48 -5.84 5.68 -3.11
CA THR A 48 -5.09 5.10 -1.99
C THR A 48 -3.63 4.85 -2.37
N ILE A 49 -3.39 4.30 -3.56
CA ILE A 49 -2.04 3.96 -4.03
C ILE A 49 -1.94 4.29 -5.51
N THR A 50 -0.82 4.90 -5.91
CA THR A 50 -0.50 5.14 -7.32
C THR A 50 0.88 4.56 -7.61
N ALA A 51 0.97 3.63 -8.54
CA ALA A 51 2.23 3.02 -8.97
C ALA A 51 2.54 3.46 -10.41
N ASN A 52 3.63 4.21 -10.58
CA ASN A 52 4.03 4.77 -11.87
C ASN A 52 5.21 4.01 -12.44
N ARG A 53 5.00 3.36 -13.60
CA ARG A 53 6.03 2.56 -14.27
C ARG A 53 7.15 3.43 -14.85
N GLU A 54 6.81 4.55 -15.44
CA GLU A 54 7.81 5.40 -16.13
C GLU A 54 8.84 5.95 -15.16
N ARG A 55 8.42 6.30 -13.95
CA ARG A 55 9.29 6.88 -12.93
C ARG A 55 9.77 5.86 -11.91
N SER A 56 9.28 4.63 -11.97
CA SER A 56 9.51 3.61 -10.95
C SER A 56 9.20 4.12 -9.53
N GLU A 57 8.12 4.87 -9.42
CA GLU A 57 7.70 5.49 -8.17
C GLU A 57 6.32 4.99 -7.74
N CYS A 58 6.12 4.90 -6.44
CA CYS A 58 4.83 4.54 -5.89
C CYS A 58 4.47 5.51 -4.76
N PHE A 59 3.26 6.04 -4.81
CA PHE A 59 2.74 6.95 -3.78
C PHE A 59 1.67 6.22 -2.99
N VAL A 60 1.81 6.22 -1.68
CA VAL A 60 0.86 5.57 -0.76
C VAL A 60 0.21 6.65 0.09
N ASN A 61 -1.12 6.66 0.13
CA ASN A 61 -1.87 7.62 0.93
C ASN A 61 -1.50 7.47 2.41
N SER A 62 -1.29 8.60 3.08
CA SER A 62 -0.87 8.60 4.48
C SER A 62 -1.90 7.93 5.40
N ASP A 63 -3.18 7.97 5.06
CA ASP A 63 -4.21 7.31 5.87
C ASP A 63 -3.98 5.81 5.95
N LEU A 64 -3.60 5.17 4.84
CA LEU A 64 -3.27 3.75 4.84
C LEU A 64 -2.01 3.47 5.65
N LEU A 65 -1.01 4.33 5.54
CA LEU A 65 0.23 4.19 6.31
C LEU A 65 -0.05 4.24 7.81
N VAL A 66 -0.84 5.21 8.24
CA VAL A 66 -1.22 5.38 9.65
C VAL A 66 -2.04 4.19 10.14
N GLU A 67 -2.98 3.73 9.31
CA GLU A 67 -3.83 2.58 9.66
C GLU A 67 -2.98 1.33 9.93
N VAL A 68 -2.09 0.99 9.01
CA VAL A 68 -1.22 -0.18 9.13
C VAL A 68 -0.25 -0.02 10.30
N ALA A 69 0.34 1.17 10.44
CA ALA A 69 1.25 1.46 11.54
C ALA A 69 0.55 1.30 12.89
N SER A 70 -0.68 1.79 13.00
CA SER A 70 -1.47 1.72 14.23
C SER A 70 -1.86 0.29 14.58
N ILE A 71 -2.35 -0.48 13.60
CA ILE A 71 -2.81 -1.85 13.83
C ILE A 71 -1.66 -2.77 14.22
N PHE A 72 -0.51 -2.61 13.58
CA PHE A 72 0.63 -3.51 13.75
C PHE A 72 1.75 -2.92 14.60
N SER A 73 1.52 -1.78 15.23
CA SER A 73 2.50 -1.10 16.10
C SER A 73 3.83 -0.84 15.39
N LEU A 74 3.76 -0.30 14.20
CA LEU A 74 4.93 0.03 13.38
C LEU A 74 5.17 1.54 13.34
N GLU A 75 6.39 1.92 13.04
CA GLU A 75 6.68 3.30 12.65
C GLU A 75 6.20 3.52 11.23
N LEU A 76 5.99 4.77 10.85
CA LEU A 76 5.46 5.10 9.51
C LEU A 76 6.38 4.61 8.39
N ASN A 77 7.69 4.71 8.57
CA ASN A 77 8.64 4.22 7.56
C ASN A 77 8.55 2.70 7.38
N ASP A 78 8.39 1.98 8.48
CA ASP A 78 8.24 0.51 8.42
C ASP A 78 6.92 0.13 7.76
N SER A 79 5.86 0.88 8.05
CA SER A 79 4.58 0.71 7.40
C SER A 79 4.70 0.91 5.88
N LEU A 80 5.38 1.97 5.45
CA LEU A 80 5.61 2.25 4.03
C LEU A 80 6.40 1.12 3.38
N ASN A 81 7.42 0.61 4.04
CA ASN A 81 8.26 -0.47 3.51
C ASN A 81 7.47 -1.76 3.31
N VAL A 82 6.64 -2.15 4.28
CA VAL A 82 5.88 -3.39 4.17
C VAL A 82 4.75 -3.25 3.15
N ILE A 83 4.10 -2.09 3.09
CA ILE A 83 3.08 -1.83 2.07
C ILE A 83 3.73 -1.85 0.69
N GLY A 84 4.91 -1.27 0.56
CA GLY A 84 5.67 -1.29 -0.68
C GLY A 84 6.00 -2.70 -1.14
N ALA A 85 6.43 -3.55 -0.22
CA ALA A 85 6.70 -4.96 -0.53
C ALA A 85 5.44 -5.68 -1.00
N TRP A 86 4.30 -5.40 -0.36
CA TRP A 86 3.02 -5.98 -0.77
C TRP A 86 2.61 -5.50 -2.17
N ILE A 87 2.78 -4.21 -2.46
CA ILE A 87 2.45 -3.63 -3.76
C ILE A 87 3.21 -4.34 -4.88
N LYS A 88 4.47 -4.68 -4.64
CA LYS A 88 5.28 -5.41 -5.63
C LYS A 88 4.68 -6.76 -6.02
N THR A 89 3.85 -7.34 -5.16
CA THR A 89 3.14 -8.59 -5.48
C THR A 89 1.89 -8.35 -6.32
N GLN A 90 1.44 -7.10 -6.41
CA GLN A 90 0.17 -6.74 -7.05
C GLN A 90 0.34 -6.14 -8.44
N ILE A 91 1.56 -5.83 -8.84
CA ILE A 91 1.87 -5.16 -10.09
C ILE A 91 2.93 -5.96 -10.87
N ASP A 92 3.12 -5.62 -12.14
CA ASP A 92 3.99 -6.37 -13.04
C ASP A 92 5.30 -5.64 -13.40
N PHE A 93 5.71 -4.68 -12.58
CA PHE A 93 6.96 -3.98 -12.78
C PHE A 93 7.57 -3.60 -11.42
N ASP A 94 8.86 -3.27 -11.42
CA ASP A 94 9.58 -2.89 -10.20
C ASP A 94 9.38 -1.44 -9.85
N ILE A 95 9.38 -1.16 -8.55
CA ILE A 95 9.32 0.19 -8.01
C ILE A 95 10.66 0.47 -7.31
N ALA A 96 11.31 1.57 -7.68
CA ALA A 96 12.58 1.99 -7.09
C ALA A 96 12.37 2.80 -5.81
N GLU A 97 11.33 3.62 -5.77
CA GLU A 97 11.09 4.52 -4.65
C GLU A 97 9.63 4.54 -4.24
N PHE A 98 9.39 4.57 -2.92
CA PHE A 98 8.07 4.67 -2.33
C PHE A 98 7.96 5.97 -1.55
N PHE A 99 6.84 6.65 -1.73
CA PHE A 99 6.58 7.93 -1.08
C PHE A 99 5.25 7.91 -0.33
N SER A 100 5.23 8.61 0.79
CA SER A 100 3.98 8.89 1.47
C SER A 100 3.31 10.08 0.78
N ASP A 101 2.06 9.90 0.40
CA ASP A 101 1.26 10.98 -0.18
C ASP A 101 0.29 11.48 0.89
N TYR A 102 0.50 12.71 1.34
CA TYR A 102 -0.35 13.32 2.36
C TYR A 102 -1.62 13.94 1.77
N GLY A 103 -1.89 13.64 0.51
CA GLY A 103 -3.06 14.17 -0.15
C GLY A 103 -2.87 15.59 -0.64
N ALA A 104 -3.96 16.22 -0.97
CA ALA A 104 -3.92 17.60 -1.44
C ALA A 104 -3.87 18.54 -0.24
N ASP A 105 -2.70 18.94 0.09
CA ASP A 105 -2.54 19.96 1.11
C ASP A 105 -2.75 21.33 0.52
#